data_6b3f9bdea24137979eb7abc65c885566
#
_entry.id   6b3f9bdea24137979eb7abc65c885566
#
_cell.length_a   1.000
_cell.length_b   1.000
_cell.length_c   1.000
_cell.angle_alpha   90.00
_cell.angle_beta   90.00
_cell.angle_gamma   90.00
#
_symmetry.space_group_name_H-M   'P 1'
#
loop_
_entity.id
_entity.type
_entity.pdbx_description
1 polymer ?
#
loop_
_entity_poly.entity_id
_entity_poly.type
_entity_poly.pdbx_seq_one_letter_code
_entity_poly.pdbx_strand_id
1 'polypeptide(L)'
;MADRHTLEELNNCSRDELITIVLMMQGQLDTLNENIERLIEQVRIANSYRFGKHAETLDSIDGQLSFFDEAESCCDLSVPEPAAEEVLPSRRNHKKKGQRETDLKDFPEEILPPYQVSTEELDAFYGAGNWRRMKDETYKRLRHEPESWTVEIHTVEVYVGTGGDHQDEFLRGKRPKDLLRGSIVTPSLLASILNVKYVNSSALHRVEQEFQRNGVNISRQTMSNWIIRCAEKYFEPFVDRMKQELLSLPVTQSDETPTQVIGDSDRPNSKCYMWVHCSGEFYKERPVVIYEYQKGRDHEKPLEFYRNYKGVLVTDSLAQYHLLDKKLPGVTNANCWAHARRAFADAVKAADKKDPLSVKNSVAYQALQKIAEFYRIDTELKELPATDRLTQRQTRIKPLVEDFFAWAKQQVTECAVPPKSRTGQGLNFVIHQENYLKVFLTDGDIPIDNSASERAIRTFCIGKKNWMFHNTAKGAGASALVYSISETAKLNNLRPYYYFRYILTELPKYCDEKGNIDPEKLDQLMPWAEELPEECRKPRRS
;
A
#
# COMPACT_ATOMS: atom_id res chain seq x y z
N MET A 1 8.82 46.48 19.08
CA MET A 1 9.05 46.64 20.52
C MET A 1 7.85 47.35 21.06
N ALA A 2 7.17 46.79 22.06
CA ALA A 2 6.04 47.49 22.68
C ALA A 2 6.61 48.71 23.42
N ASP A 3 6.05 49.87 23.14
CA ASP A 3 6.42 51.11 23.85
C ASP A 3 6.15 50.90 25.34
N ARG A 4 7.16 50.99 26.16
CA ARG A 4 7.05 50.90 27.61
C ARG A 4 6.66 52.29 28.11
N HIS A 5 5.47 52.41 28.65
CA HIS A 5 5.06 53.64 29.34
C HIS A 5 5.94 53.90 30.54
N THR A 6 6.44 55.09 30.65
CA THR A 6 7.19 55.55 31.83
C THR A 6 6.26 55.96 32.96
N LEU A 7 6.77 56.03 34.17
CA LEU A 7 6.00 56.44 35.35
C LEU A 7 5.45 57.89 35.20
N GLU A 8 6.19 58.75 34.54
CA GLU A 8 5.79 60.12 34.24
C GLU A 8 4.65 60.20 33.21
N GLU A 9 4.71 59.35 32.16
CA GLU A 9 3.64 59.29 31.17
C GLU A 9 2.33 58.73 31.81
N LEU A 10 2.40 57.71 32.63
CA LEU A 10 1.28 57.13 33.32
C LEU A 10 0.63 58.09 34.31
N ASN A 11 1.44 58.91 35.03
CA ASN A 11 0.93 59.93 35.96
C ASN A 11 0.24 61.14 35.26
N ASN A 12 0.54 61.34 33.98
CA ASN A 12 -0.09 62.41 33.16
C ASN A 12 -1.32 61.94 32.41
N CYS A 13 -1.62 60.63 32.42
CA CYS A 13 -2.81 60.05 31.77
C CYS A 13 -4.07 60.38 32.56
N SER A 14 -5.15 60.62 31.85
CA SER A 14 -6.47 60.69 32.42
C SER A 14 -6.94 59.31 32.94
N ARG A 15 -7.91 59.28 33.84
CA ARG A 15 -8.48 58.04 34.39
C ARG A 15 -8.97 57.12 33.28
N ASP A 16 -9.58 57.61 32.24
CA ASP A 16 -10.15 56.82 31.11
C ASP A 16 -9.02 56.24 30.26
N GLU A 17 -7.93 56.96 30.04
CA GLU A 17 -6.76 56.46 29.33
C GLU A 17 -6.08 55.34 30.12
N LEU A 18 -5.92 55.48 31.45
CA LEU A 18 -5.41 54.41 32.33
C LEU A 18 -6.29 53.16 32.27
N ILE A 19 -7.61 53.30 32.31
CA ILE A 19 -8.54 52.18 32.17
C ILE A 19 -8.32 51.49 30.81
N THR A 20 -8.17 52.24 29.72
CA THR A 20 -7.92 51.71 28.39
C THR A 20 -6.61 50.96 28.33
N ILE A 21 -5.53 51.48 28.92
CA ILE A 21 -4.21 50.81 29.00
C ILE A 21 -4.33 49.49 29.78
N VAL A 22 -5.01 49.52 30.93
CA VAL A 22 -5.22 48.29 31.74
C VAL A 22 -6.01 47.25 31.00
N LEU A 23 -7.11 47.60 30.32
CA LEU A 23 -7.88 46.66 29.50
C LEU A 23 -7.06 46.09 28.33
N MET A 24 -6.26 46.94 27.66
CA MET A 24 -5.33 46.44 26.63
C MET A 24 -4.28 45.49 27.19
N MET A 25 -3.71 45.79 28.36
CA MET A 25 -2.74 44.91 29.03
C MET A 25 -3.40 43.57 29.44
N GLN A 26 -4.63 43.58 29.95
CA GLN A 26 -5.38 42.36 30.25
C GLN A 26 -5.57 41.52 28.99
N GLY A 27 -6.01 42.11 27.89
CA GLY A 27 -6.15 41.39 26.61
C GLY A 27 -4.83 40.82 26.08
N GLN A 28 -3.70 41.52 26.30
CA GLN A 28 -2.37 40.99 25.94
C GLN A 28 -1.96 39.84 26.86
N LEU A 29 -2.23 39.92 28.16
CA LEU A 29 -1.96 38.83 29.12
C LEU A 29 -2.80 37.59 28.83
N ASP A 30 -4.06 37.76 28.49
CA ASP A 30 -4.93 36.64 28.11
C ASP A 30 -4.41 35.96 26.84
N THR A 31 -4.04 36.75 25.83
CA THR A 31 -3.43 36.22 24.59
C THR A 31 -2.09 35.51 24.86
N LEU A 32 -1.26 36.03 25.77
CA LEU A 32 0.01 35.41 26.14
C LEU A 32 -0.21 34.08 26.89
N ASN A 33 -1.16 34.05 27.82
CA ASN A 33 -1.54 32.84 28.55
C ASN A 33 -2.04 31.75 27.60
N GLU A 34 -2.93 32.07 26.66
CA GLU A 34 -3.38 31.14 25.62
C GLU A 34 -2.21 30.58 24.79
N ASN A 35 -1.25 31.45 24.42
CA ASN A 35 -0.06 31.02 23.68
C ASN A 35 0.85 30.09 24.50
N ILE A 36 1.01 30.37 25.80
CA ILE A 36 1.78 29.51 26.71
C ILE A 36 1.12 28.14 26.87
N GLU A 37 -0.19 28.11 27.09
CA GLU A 37 -0.94 26.85 27.21
C GLU A 37 -0.83 26.01 25.92
N ARG A 38 -0.95 26.65 24.76
CA ARG A 38 -0.76 26.01 23.47
C ARG A 38 0.64 25.42 23.32
N LEU A 39 1.69 26.15 23.68
CA LEU A 39 3.08 25.67 23.62
C LEU A 39 3.30 24.49 24.57
N ILE A 40 2.74 24.54 25.77
CA ILE A 40 2.81 23.44 26.75
C ILE A 40 2.13 22.19 26.17
N GLU A 41 0.94 22.34 25.57
CA GLU A 41 0.23 21.25 24.92
C GLU A 41 1.07 20.65 23.77
N GLN A 42 1.64 21.48 22.90
CA GLN A 42 2.50 21.02 21.80
C GLN A 42 3.74 20.27 22.29
N VAL A 43 4.41 20.78 23.33
CA VAL A 43 5.58 20.10 23.93
C VAL A 43 5.18 18.75 24.54
N ARG A 44 4.02 18.68 25.23
CA ARG A 44 3.51 17.41 25.80
C ARG A 44 3.17 16.41 24.69
N ILE A 45 2.53 16.84 23.61
CA ILE A 45 2.23 16.01 22.43
C ILE A 45 3.54 15.52 21.81
N ALA A 46 4.50 16.40 21.54
CA ALA A 46 5.78 16.03 20.97
C ALA A 46 6.57 15.03 21.85
N ASN A 47 6.53 15.23 23.17
CA ASN A 47 7.15 14.30 24.12
C ASN A 47 6.42 12.95 24.17
N SER A 48 5.08 12.95 24.07
CA SER A 48 4.29 11.71 24.00
C SER A 48 4.64 10.91 22.74
N TYR A 49 4.82 11.56 21.58
CA TYR A 49 5.28 10.89 20.35
C TYR A 49 6.73 10.38 20.46
N ARG A 50 7.62 11.07 21.16
CA ARG A 50 9.03 10.65 21.28
C ARG A 50 9.28 9.59 22.34
N PHE A 51 8.58 9.65 23.47
CA PHE A 51 8.89 8.87 24.68
C PHE A 51 7.68 8.12 25.24
N GLY A 52 6.48 8.30 24.68
CA GLY A 52 5.26 7.61 25.13
C GLY A 52 5.24 6.15 24.68
N LYS A 53 4.50 5.31 25.41
CA LYS A 53 4.17 3.98 24.93
C LYS A 53 3.30 4.12 23.67
N HIS A 54 3.73 3.52 22.58
CA HIS A 54 3.03 3.56 21.28
C HIS A 54 1.78 2.67 21.23
N ALA A 55 1.33 2.11 22.33
CA ALA A 55 0.08 1.36 22.43
C ALA A 55 -1.04 2.26 22.94
N GLU A 56 -2.17 2.33 22.23
CA GLU A 56 -3.39 2.96 22.70
C GLU A 56 -4.07 2.08 23.76
N THR A 57 -3.48 1.95 24.92
CA THR A 57 -4.18 1.44 26.08
C THR A 57 -4.70 2.63 26.90
N LEU A 58 -5.85 3.13 26.52
CA LEU A 58 -6.75 3.77 27.46
C LEU A 58 -7.46 2.61 28.16
N ASP A 59 -7.03 2.29 29.40
CA ASP A 59 -7.54 1.18 30.23
C ASP A 59 -9.03 1.26 30.57
N SER A 60 -9.84 2.02 29.83
CA SER A 60 -11.24 2.25 30.16
C SER A 60 -12.18 2.56 29.00
N ILE A 61 -11.76 2.41 27.74
CA ILE A 61 -12.67 2.51 26.60
C ILE A 61 -12.75 1.14 25.94
N ASP A 62 -13.64 0.30 26.46
CA ASP A 62 -13.99 -0.99 25.87
C ASP A 62 -14.36 -0.83 24.39
N GLY A 63 -13.76 -1.63 23.51
CA GLY A 63 -14.14 -1.77 22.12
C GLY A 63 -13.21 -1.11 21.10
N GLN A 64 -12.07 -0.53 21.48
CA GLN A 64 -11.13 0.07 20.55
C GLN A 64 -9.99 -0.86 20.14
N LEU A 65 -9.99 -1.23 18.87
CA LEU A 65 -8.87 -1.90 18.23
C LEU A 65 -7.67 -0.94 18.15
N SER A 66 -6.55 -1.34 18.75
CA SER A 66 -5.26 -0.61 18.78
C SER A 66 -4.56 -0.56 17.41
N PHE A 67 -5.33 -0.52 16.31
CA PHE A 67 -4.81 -0.70 14.96
C PHE A 67 -4.22 0.55 14.32
N PHE A 68 -4.46 1.72 14.89
CA PHE A 68 -4.20 2.98 14.20
C PHE A 68 -2.81 3.58 14.43
N ASP A 69 -2.12 3.20 15.50
CA ASP A 69 -0.89 3.90 15.91
C ASP A 69 0.38 3.44 15.19
N GLU A 70 0.47 2.19 14.70
CA GLU A 70 1.74 1.72 14.13
C GLU A 70 2.03 2.24 12.73
N ALA A 71 1.04 2.38 11.85
CA ALA A 71 1.28 2.85 10.48
C ALA A 71 1.67 4.33 10.46
N GLU A 72 1.11 5.14 11.36
CA GLU A 72 1.40 6.58 11.45
C GLU A 72 2.55 6.91 12.39
N SER A 73 2.74 6.15 13.47
CA SER A 73 3.94 6.28 14.30
C SER A 73 5.19 5.85 13.54
N CYS A 74 5.02 5.05 12.47
CA CYS A 74 6.06 4.72 11.52
C CYS A 74 6.31 5.82 10.49
N CYS A 75 5.37 6.73 10.29
CA CYS A 75 5.48 7.91 9.42
C CYS A 75 5.90 9.13 10.24
N ASP A 76 7.03 9.06 10.91
CA ASP A 76 7.64 10.28 11.46
C ASP A 76 8.21 11.11 10.31
N LEU A 77 7.41 12.07 9.86
CA LEU A 77 7.76 13.01 8.80
C LEU A 77 8.92 13.96 9.20
N SER A 78 9.30 13.98 10.48
CA SER A 78 10.34 14.83 11.03
C SER A 78 11.71 14.14 11.15
N VAL A 79 11.78 12.80 11.00
CA VAL A 79 13.06 12.09 10.98
C VAL A 79 13.72 12.39 9.63
N PRO A 80 14.88 13.08 9.61
CA PRO A 80 15.63 13.21 8.38
C PRO A 80 15.99 11.82 7.88
N GLU A 81 15.54 11.49 6.64
CA GLU A 81 15.99 10.27 6.00
C GLU A 81 17.52 10.32 5.90
N PRO A 82 18.23 9.19 6.15
CA PRO A 82 19.68 9.18 6.01
C PRO A 82 20.04 9.67 4.61
N ALA A 83 20.97 10.62 4.54
CA ALA A 83 21.48 11.13 3.29
C ALA A 83 21.94 9.94 2.44
N ALA A 84 21.40 9.84 1.22
CA ALA A 84 21.85 8.84 0.28
C ALA A 84 23.34 9.10 0.03
N GLU A 85 24.21 8.19 0.48
CA GLU A 85 25.58 8.17 0.00
C GLU A 85 25.50 8.08 -1.52
N GLU A 86 26.22 8.94 -2.23
CA GLU A 86 26.28 8.92 -3.69
C GLU A 86 26.63 7.50 -4.15
N VAL A 87 25.63 6.80 -4.64
CA VAL A 87 25.84 5.51 -5.30
C VAL A 87 26.43 5.84 -6.66
N LEU A 88 27.75 5.94 -6.71
CA LEU A 88 28.49 6.00 -7.97
C LEU A 88 28.01 4.85 -8.86
N PRO A 89 27.64 5.12 -10.13
CA PRO A 89 27.21 4.08 -11.04
C PRO A 89 28.34 3.05 -11.14
N SER A 90 28.08 1.85 -10.60
CA SER A 90 29.04 0.77 -10.69
C SER A 90 29.29 0.49 -12.18
N ARG A 91 30.56 0.56 -12.61
CA ARG A 91 30.96 0.17 -13.95
C ARG A 91 30.35 -1.20 -14.26
N ARG A 92 29.61 -1.31 -15.36
CA ARG A 92 29.08 -2.59 -15.88
C ARG A 92 30.27 -3.54 -16.07
N ASN A 93 30.46 -4.44 -15.13
CA ASN A 93 31.38 -5.56 -15.30
C ASN A 93 30.82 -6.42 -16.43
N HIS A 94 31.53 -6.52 -17.56
CA HIS A 94 31.23 -7.48 -18.60
C HIS A 94 31.23 -8.88 -17.97
N LYS A 95 30.09 -9.57 -17.99
CA LYS A 95 29.99 -10.97 -17.54
C LYS A 95 30.99 -11.79 -18.34
N LYS A 96 31.91 -12.46 -17.65
CA LYS A 96 32.87 -13.36 -18.29
C LYS A 96 32.09 -14.51 -18.95
N LYS A 97 32.46 -14.83 -20.22
CA LYS A 97 31.89 -15.95 -20.96
C LYS A 97 32.16 -17.23 -20.17
N GLY A 98 31.16 -18.07 -19.89
CA GLY A 98 31.28 -19.28 -19.07
C GLY A 98 30.98 -19.12 -17.57
N GLN A 99 30.77 -17.91 -17.07
CA GLN A 99 30.48 -17.68 -15.65
C GLN A 99 29.21 -18.44 -15.17
N ARG A 100 28.18 -18.53 -16.00
CA ARG A 100 26.93 -19.25 -15.68
C ARG A 100 27.16 -20.75 -15.45
N GLU A 101 27.99 -21.39 -16.25
CA GLU A 101 28.32 -22.81 -16.09
C GLU A 101 29.07 -23.05 -14.78
N THR A 102 30.01 -22.17 -14.44
CA THR A 102 30.73 -22.21 -13.19
C THR A 102 29.80 -22.02 -11.99
N ASP A 103 28.85 -21.09 -12.09
CA ASP A 103 27.92 -20.76 -11.00
C ASP A 103 26.89 -21.87 -10.74
N LEU A 104 26.62 -22.75 -11.71
CA LEU A 104 25.59 -23.81 -11.59
C LEU A 104 26.18 -25.21 -11.38
N LYS A 105 27.50 -25.40 -11.41
CA LYS A 105 28.14 -26.72 -11.42
C LYS A 105 27.93 -27.55 -10.15
N ASP A 106 27.73 -26.90 -9.02
CA ASP A 106 27.66 -27.56 -7.70
C ASP A 106 26.21 -27.89 -7.29
N PHE A 107 25.22 -27.66 -8.15
CA PHE A 107 23.81 -27.97 -7.90
C PHE A 107 23.45 -29.35 -8.52
N PRO A 108 22.53 -30.12 -7.88
CA PRO A 108 21.95 -31.30 -8.50
C PRO A 108 21.32 -30.96 -9.85
N GLU A 109 21.62 -31.76 -10.86
CA GLU A 109 21.08 -31.60 -12.21
C GLU A 109 19.91 -32.59 -12.42
N GLU A 110 18.77 -32.06 -12.84
CA GLU A 110 17.62 -32.84 -13.28
C GLU A 110 17.50 -32.75 -14.80
N ILE A 111 17.62 -33.90 -15.48
CA ILE A 111 17.42 -33.97 -16.93
C ILE A 111 15.95 -34.13 -17.22
N LEU A 112 15.34 -33.13 -17.82
CA LEU A 112 13.95 -33.16 -18.22
C LEU A 112 13.79 -33.85 -19.59
N PRO A 113 12.60 -34.44 -19.87
CA PRO A 113 12.30 -35.01 -21.20
C PRO A 113 12.56 -33.98 -22.31
N PRO A 114 13.23 -34.37 -23.41
CA PRO A 114 13.52 -33.47 -24.51
C PRO A 114 12.24 -32.98 -25.18
N TYR A 115 12.25 -31.73 -25.64
CA TYR A 115 11.19 -31.21 -26.50
C TYR A 115 11.39 -31.76 -27.89
N GLN A 116 10.54 -32.70 -28.29
CA GLN A 116 10.64 -33.44 -29.53
C GLN A 116 9.79 -32.79 -30.62
N VAL A 117 10.21 -33.00 -31.87
CA VAL A 117 9.38 -32.79 -33.07
C VAL A 117 8.88 -34.16 -33.50
N SER A 118 7.57 -34.31 -33.77
CA SER A 118 7.02 -35.59 -34.21
C SER A 118 7.52 -35.92 -35.63
N THR A 119 7.62 -37.21 -35.93
CA THR A 119 8.01 -37.66 -37.29
C THR A 119 7.05 -37.11 -38.36
N GLU A 120 5.77 -36.98 -38.02
CA GLU A 120 4.74 -36.42 -38.91
C GLU A 120 4.97 -34.92 -39.20
N GLU A 121 5.36 -34.14 -38.18
CA GLU A 121 5.73 -32.74 -38.37
C GLU A 121 7.01 -32.58 -39.22
N LEU A 122 8.00 -33.46 -39.02
CA LEU A 122 9.25 -33.46 -39.77
C LEU A 122 8.99 -33.81 -41.25
N ASP A 123 8.22 -34.88 -41.49
CA ASP A 123 7.87 -35.32 -42.85
C ASP A 123 6.97 -34.31 -43.58
N ALA A 124 6.07 -33.63 -42.85
CA ALA A 124 5.24 -32.57 -43.39
C ALA A 124 6.06 -31.34 -43.82
N PHE A 125 7.11 -31.01 -43.04
CA PHE A 125 7.94 -29.82 -43.30
C PHE A 125 9.04 -30.06 -44.32
N TYR A 126 9.79 -31.16 -44.19
CA TYR A 126 10.95 -31.45 -45.07
C TYR A 126 10.63 -32.42 -46.20
N GLY A 127 9.53 -33.16 -46.11
CA GLY A 127 9.24 -34.35 -46.91
C GLY A 127 9.83 -35.63 -46.30
N ALA A 128 9.17 -36.76 -46.51
CA ALA A 128 9.54 -38.04 -45.93
C ALA A 128 11.00 -38.43 -46.22
N GLY A 129 11.79 -38.63 -45.16
CA GLY A 129 13.19 -39.02 -45.24
C GLY A 129 14.19 -37.90 -45.64
N ASN A 130 13.76 -36.66 -45.85
CA ASN A 130 14.60 -35.54 -46.23
C ASN A 130 15.13 -34.73 -45.01
N TRP A 131 15.22 -35.32 -43.85
CA TRP A 131 15.72 -34.68 -42.65
C TRP A 131 16.69 -35.57 -41.87
N ARG A 132 17.50 -34.94 -41.03
CA ARG A 132 18.39 -35.62 -40.08
C ARG A 132 18.43 -34.86 -38.77
N ARG A 133 18.53 -35.59 -37.64
CA ARG A 133 18.76 -34.98 -36.34
C ARG A 133 20.16 -34.36 -36.28
N MET A 134 20.22 -33.12 -35.84
CA MET A 134 21.47 -32.40 -35.53
C MET A 134 21.84 -32.59 -34.08
N LYS A 135 22.95 -31.97 -33.63
CA LYS A 135 23.29 -31.90 -32.21
C LYS A 135 22.22 -31.06 -31.50
N ASP A 136 21.66 -31.66 -30.43
CA ASP A 136 20.62 -30.98 -29.63
C ASP A 136 21.15 -29.71 -28.98
N GLU A 137 20.30 -28.71 -28.92
CA GLU A 137 20.57 -27.49 -28.16
C GLU A 137 20.19 -27.73 -26.70
N THR A 138 21.12 -27.54 -25.78
CA THR A 138 20.89 -27.67 -24.33
C THR A 138 20.97 -26.31 -23.67
N TYR A 139 20.08 -26.05 -22.73
CA TYR A 139 20.10 -24.85 -21.91
C TYR A 139 19.77 -25.19 -20.45
N LYS A 140 20.35 -24.46 -19.51
CA LYS A 140 20.20 -24.69 -18.06
C LYS A 140 19.34 -23.60 -17.44
N ARG A 141 18.46 -24.02 -16.53
CA ARG A 141 17.63 -23.16 -15.67
C ARG A 141 17.82 -23.56 -14.23
N LEU A 142 17.60 -22.63 -13.28
CA LEU A 142 17.65 -22.90 -11.86
C LEU A 142 16.23 -22.94 -11.29
N ARG A 143 15.81 -24.10 -10.78
CA ARG A 143 14.54 -24.28 -10.04
C ARG A 143 14.80 -24.16 -8.54
N HIS A 144 14.02 -23.38 -7.85
CA HIS A 144 14.00 -23.28 -6.41
C HIS A 144 12.70 -23.87 -5.86
N GLU A 145 12.85 -24.88 -5.03
CA GLU A 145 11.80 -25.33 -4.11
C GLU A 145 12.19 -24.92 -2.70
N PRO A 146 11.25 -24.67 -1.77
CA PRO A 146 11.61 -24.28 -0.43
C PRO A 146 12.67 -25.25 0.15
N GLU A 147 13.82 -24.70 0.53
CA GLU A 147 14.97 -25.39 1.09
C GLU A 147 15.77 -26.30 0.12
N SER A 148 15.42 -26.35 -1.17
CA SER A 148 16.19 -27.11 -2.17
C SER A 148 16.47 -26.32 -3.43
N TRP A 149 17.65 -26.60 -4.03
CA TRP A 149 18.09 -26.00 -5.28
C TRP A 149 18.34 -27.09 -6.29
N THR A 150 17.75 -26.98 -7.47
CA THR A 150 17.89 -27.95 -8.54
C THR A 150 18.17 -27.23 -9.85
N VAL A 151 19.12 -27.73 -10.65
CA VAL A 151 19.39 -27.25 -12.01
C VAL A 151 18.55 -28.05 -13.00
N GLU A 152 17.63 -27.39 -13.70
CA GLU A 152 16.87 -28.00 -14.77
C GLU A 152 17.67 -27.98 -16.08
N ILE A 153 17.93 -29.14 -16.68
CA ILE A 153 18.60 -29.27 -17.97
C ILE A 153 17.53 -29.55 -19.03
N HIS A 154 17.32 -28.59 -19.90
CA HIS A 154 16.37 -28.69 -21.01
C HIS A 154 17.10 -28.98 -22.31
N THR A 155 16.69 -30.04 -23.00
CA THR A 155 17.23 -30.43 -24.29
C THR A 155 16.21 -30.18 -25.38
N VAL A 156 16.61 -29.51 -26.45
CA VAL A 156 15.79 -29.24 -27.63
C VAL A 156 16.38 -29.97 -28.82
N GLU A 157 15.61 -30.87 -29.40
CA GLU A 157 16.03 -31.56 -30.63
C GLU A 157 16.08 -30.58 -31.81
N VAL A 158 17.12 -30.70 -32.63
CA VAL A 158 17.35 -29.86 -33.80
C VAL A 158 17.51 -30.76 -35.02
N TYR A 159 16.72 -30.50 -36.01
CA TYR A 159 16.76 -31.21 -37.30
C TYR A 159 17.15 -30.26 -38.42
N VAL A 160 17.78 -30.78 -39.45
CA VAL A 160 18.12 -30.01 -40.65
C VAL A 160 17.65 -30.77 -41.89
N GLY A 161 17.10 -30.04 -42.87
CA GLY A 161 16.73 -30.58 -44.17
C GLY A 161 17.96 -31.06 -44.94
N THR A 162 17.88 -32.24 -45.55
CA THR A 162 18.97 -32.81 -46.36
C THR A 162 18.65 -32.85 -47.84
N GLY A 163 17.47 -32.33 -48.25
CA GLY A 163 17.03 -32.23 -49.64
C GLY A 163 15.63 -31.61 -49.73
N GLY A 164 15.15 -31.37 -50.95
CA GLY A 164 13.86 -30.72 -51.21
C GLY A 164 13.87 -29.21 -50.97
N ASP A 165 12.68 -28.61 -50.90
CA ASP A 165 12.50 -27.16 -50.78
C ASP A 165 13.01 -26.56 -49.45
N HIS A 166 13.19 -27.39 -48.43
CA HIS A 166 13.68 -27.00 -47.10
C HIS A 166 15.11 -27.48 -46.83
N GLN A 167 15.93 -27.65 -47.88
CA GLN A 167 17.34 -28.03 -47.75
C GLN A 167 18.08 -26.97 -46.89
N ASP A 168 18.88 -27.43 -45.93
CA ASP A 168 19.67 -26.63 -45.01
C ASP A 168 18.84 -25.72 -44.06
N GLU A 169 17.51 -25.86 -44.04
CA GLU A 169 16.66 -25.21 -43.03
C GLU A 169 16.63 -26.02 -41.72
N PHE A 170 16.60 -25.29 -40.59
CA PHE A 170 16.59 -25.89 -39.23
C PHE A 170 15.21 -25.89 -38.63
N LEU A 171 14.71 -27.04 -38.19
CA LEU A 171 13.53 -27.21 -37.39
C LEU A 171 13.94 -27.61 -35.95
N ARG A 172 13.35 -26.94 -34.94
CA ARG A 172 13.61 -27.18 -33.54
C ARG A 172 12.37 -27.66 -32.84
N GLY A 173 12.53 -28.54 -31.87
CA GLY A 173 11.43 -28.96 -30.98
C GLY A 173 10.76 -27.72 -30.32
N LYS A 174 9.45 -27.72 -30.27
CA LYS A 174 8.68 -26.64 -29.61
C LYS A 174 8.94 -26.71 -28.11
N ARG A 175 9.52 -25.66 -27.56
CA ARG A 175 9.74 -25.51 -26.12
C ARG A 175 8.78 -24.50 -25.51
N PRO A 176 8.41 -24.65 -24.21
CA PRO A 176 7.66 -23.63 -23.52
C PRO A 176 8.34 -22.26 -23.59
N LYS A 177 7.54 -21.20 -23.60
CA LYS A 177 8.11 -19.84 -23.55
C LYS A 177 8.87 -19.65 -22.24
N ASP A 178 10.09 -19.14 -22.32
CA ASP A 178 10.86 -18.75 -21.13
C ASP A 178 10.11 -17.64 -20.40
N LEU A 179 10.12 -17.70 -19.05
CA LEU A 179 9.62 -16.58 -18.25
C LEU A 179 10.31 -15.27 -18.64
N LEU A 180 11.65 -15.30 -18.72
CA LEU A 180 12.47 -14.23 -19.27
C LEU A 180 13.50 -14.81 -20.22
N ARG A 181 13.46 -14.41 -21.48
CA ARG A 181 14.38 -14.90 -22.51
C ARG A 181 15.84 -14.72 -22.11
N GLY A 182 16.60 -15.80 -22.20
CA GLY A 182 18.03 -15.83 -21.89
C GLY A 182 18.37 -15.71 -20.41
N SER A 183 17.42 -15.93 -19.52
CA SER A 183 17.59 -15.94 -18.07
C SER A 183 17.56 -17.36 -17.51
N ILE A 184 18.23 -17.56 -16.37
CA ILE A 184 18.14 -18.81 -15.60
C ILE A 184 16.95 -18.85 -14.65
N VAL A 185 16.17 -17.76 -14.58
CA VAL A 185 15.07 -17.65 -13.66
C VAL A 185 13.90 -18.53 -14.07
N THR A 186 13.44 -19.35 -13.13
CA THR A 186 12.22 -20.14 -13.26
C THR A 186 11.06 -19.45 -12.53
N PRO A 187 9.80 -19.80 -12.80
CA PRO A 187 8.67 -19.35 -12.01
C PRO A 187 8.81 -19.57 -10.51
N SER A 188 9.34 -20.72 -10.09
CA SER A 188 9.56 -21.06 -8.68
C SER A 188 10.61 -20.17 -8.02
N LEU A 189 11.73 -19.92 -8.69
CA LEU A 189 12.79 -19.04 -8.19
C LEU A 189 12.31 -17.61 -8.04
N LEU A 190 11.63 -17.08 -9.06
CA LEU A 190 11.09 -15.72 -8.96
C LEU A 190 10.00 -15.61 -7.90
N ALA A 191 9.10 -16.59 -7.82
CA ALA A 191 8.05 -16.61 -6.78
C ALA A 191 8.68 -16.62 -5.36
N SER A 192 9.78 -17.35 -5.16
CA SER A 192 10.51 -17.31 -3.88
C SER A 192 11.07 -15.93 -3.58
N ILE A 193 11.72 -15.28 -4.54
CA ILE A 193 12.25 -13.93 -4.38
C ILE A 193 11.13 -12.92 -4.08
N LEU A 194 10.00 -12.99 -4.80
CA LEU A 194 8.85 -12.13 -4.58
C LEU A 194 8.25 -12.34 -3.18
N ASN A 195 8.10 -13.61 -2.78
CA ASN A 195 7.55 -13.95 -1.47
C ASN A 195 8.44 -13.43 -0.33
N VAL A 196 9.76 -13.67 -0.41
CA VAL A 196 10.70 -13.22 0.63
C VAL A 196 10.77 -11.69 0.68
N LYS A 197 10.80 -11.00 -0.47
CA LYS A 197 10.89 -9.54 -0.50
C LYS A 197 9.60 -8.85 -0.08
N TYR A 198 8.44 -9.24 -0.64
CA TYR A 198 7.20 -8.47 -0.50
C TYR A 198 6.25 -9.03 0.56
N VAL A 199 6.21 -10.34 0.74
CA VAL A 199 5.35 -10.97 1.76
C VAL A 199 6.07 -11.02 3.11
N ASN A 200 7.35 -11.39 3.13
CA ASN A 200 8.17 -11.47 4.35
C ASN A 200 8.95 -10.17 4.62
N SER A 201 8.77 -9.14 3.77
CA SER A 201 9.37 -7.80 3.92
C SER A 201 10.90 -7.78 3.98
N SER A 202 11.60 -8.76 3.39
CA SER A 202 13.06 -8.83 3.41
C SER A 202 13.71 -8.00 2.31
N ALA A 203 14.82 -7.31 2.61
CA ALA A 203 15.58 -6.57 1.60
C ALA A 203 16.32 -7.54 0.67
N LEU A 204 16.38 -7.23 -0.65
CA LEU A 204 17.10 -8.06 -1.63
C LEU A 204 18.58 -8.30 -1.28
N HIS A 205 19.20 -7.38 -0.54
CA HIS A 205 20.57 -7.60 -0.05
C HIS A 205 20.68 -8.79 0.90
N ARG A 206 19.68 -8.98 1.78
CA ARG A 206 19.64 -10.15 2.67
C ARG A 206 19.40 -11.44 1.90
N VAL A 207 18.55 -11.39 0.86
CA VAL A 207 18.31 -12.52 -0.04
C VAL A 207 19.58 -12.90 -0.81
N GLU A 208 20.32 -11.91 -1.31
CA GLU A 208 21.63 -12.11 -1.96
C GLU A 208 22.62 -12.80 -1.02
N GLN A 209 22.73 -12.33 0.23
CA GLN A 209 23.62 -12.95 1.23
C GLN A 209 23.19 -14.38 1.58
N GLU A 210 21.89 -14.65 1.66
CA GLU A 210 21.36 -15.99 1.89
C GLU A 210 21.69 -16.93 0.74
N PHE A 211 21.48 -16.48 -0.50
CA PHE A 211 21.85 -17.24 -1.69
C PHE A 211 23.34 -17.54 -1.74
N GLN A 212 24.19 -16.55 -1.41
CA GLN A 212 25.65 -16.76 -1.35
C GLN A 212 26.04 -17.81 -0.30
N ARG A 213 25.41 -17.82 0.90
CA ARG A 213 25.64 -18.85 1.91
C ARG A 213 25.29 -20.27 1.43
N ASN A 214 24.30 -20.36 0.53
CA ASN A 214 23.89 -21.63 -0.08
C ASN A 214 24.62 -21.92 -1.41
N GLY A 215 25.70 -21.20 -1.72
CA GLY A 215 26.50 -21.43 -2.94
C GLY A 215 25.85 -20.83 -4.22
N VAL A 216 24.76 -20.09 -4.12
CA VAL A 216 24.07 -19.49 -5.28
C VAL A 216 24.54 -18.07 -5.48
N ASN A 217 25.17 -17.79 -6.62
CA ASN A 217 25.70 -16.46 -6.94
C ASN A 217 24.74 -15.65 -7.83
N ILE A 218 23.68 -15.11 -7.24
CA ILE A 218 22.71 -14.25 -7.92
C ILE A 218 22.68 -12.89 -7.21
N SER A 219 23.13 -11.84 -7.90
CA SER A 219 23.19 -10.50 -7.33
C SER A 219 21.80 -9.89 -7.12
N ARG A 220 21.65 -9.03 -6.10
CA ARG A 220 20.43 -8.24 -5.88
C ARG A 220 20.02 -7.43 -7.11
N GLN A 221 20.98 -6.96 -7.92
CA GLN A 221 20.70 -6.26 -9.17
C GLN A 221 20.03 -7.18 -10.21
N THR A 222 20.51 -8.44 -10.32
CA THR A 222 19.91 -9.45 -11.19
C THR A 222 18.48 -9.75 -10.74
N MET A 223 18.25 -9.98 -9.45
CA MET A 223 16.92 -10.20 -8.88
C MET A 223 15.98 -9.02 -9.13
N SER A 224 16.45 -7.79 -8.91
CA SER A 224 15.69 -6.57 -9.18
C SER A 224 15.30 -6.45 -10.66
N ASN A 225 16.22 -6.75 -11.58
CA ASN A 225 15.95 -6.72 -13.02
C ASN A 225 14.91 -7.78 -13.42
N TRP A 226 14.93 -8.97 -12.82
CA TRP A 226 13.90 -9.99 -13.07
C TRP A 226 12.51 -9.52 -12.62
N ILE A 227 12.44 -8.95 -11.41
CA ILE A 227 11.19 -8.39 -10.87
C ILE A 227 10.64 -7.31 -11.80
N ILE A 228 11.46 -6.32 -12.18
CA ILE A 228 11.02 -5.19 -13.03
C ILE A 228 10.56 -5.70 -14.40
N ARG A 229 11.33 -6.59 -15.03
CA ARG A 229 10.97 -7.12 -16.36
C ARG A 229 9.70 -7.96 -16.36
N CYS A 230 9.47 -8.75 -15.30
CA CYS A 230 8.23 -9.50 -15.16
C CYS A 230 7.04 -8.58 -14.81
N ALA A 231 7.28 -7.54 -14.02
CA ALA A 231 6.27 -6.54 -13.71
C ALA A 231 5.79 -5.82 -14.99
N GLU A 232 6.70 -5.27 -15.77
CA GLU A 232 6.39 -4.59 -17.04
C GLU A 232 5.71 -5.52 -18.06
N LYS A 233 6.09 -6.80 -18.11
CA LYS A 233 5.61 -7.69 -19.16
C LYS A 233 4.32 -8.43 -18.80
N TYR A 234 4.15 -8.83 -17.53
CA TYR A 234 3.09 -9.73 -17.12
C TYR A 234 2.18 -9.16 -16.04
N PHE A 235 2.74 -8.43 -15.05
CA PHE A 235 1.96 -7.98 -13.92
C PHE A 235 1.18 -6.70 -14.19
N GLU A 236 1.65 -5.84 -15.09
CA GLU A 236 0.94 -4.61 -15.45
C GLU A 236 -0.46 -4.93 -16.02
N PRO A 237 -0.62 -5.70 -17.13
CA PRO A 237 -1.95 -6.04 -17.65
C PRO A 237 -2.77 -6.89 -16.66
N PHE A 238 -2.11 -7.69 -15.81
CA PHE A 238 -2.77 -8.47 -14.78
C PHE A 238 -3.39 -7.60 -13.68
N VAL A 239 -2.65 -6.62 -13.18
CA VAL A 239 -3.13 -5.68 -12.16
C VAL A 239 -4.16 -4.71 -12.76
N ASP A 240 -4.03 -4.33 -14.03
CA ASP A 240 -5.05 -3.54 -14.73
C ASP A 240 -6.40 -4.26 -14.77
N ARG A 241 -6.41 -5.59 -14.97
CA ARG A 241 -7.67 -6.37 -14.85
C ARG A 241 -8.22 -6.38 -13.43
N MET A 242 -7.37 -6.51 -12.41
CA MET A 242 -7.77 -6.38 -11.01
C MET A 242 -8.33 -4.98 -10.70
N LYS A 243 -7.73 -3.92 -11.26
CA LYS A 243 -8.23 -2.55 -11.14
C LYS A 243 -9.62 -2.37 -11.72
N GLN A 244 -9.93 -3.01 -12.84
CA GLN A 244 -11.29 -3.00 -13.41
C GLN A 244 -12.32 -3.59 -12.44
N GLU A 245 -11.98 -4.70 -11.76
CA GLU A 245 -12.84 -5.27 -10.73
C GLU A 245 -13.05 -4.29 -9.58
N LEU A 246 -11.97 -3.68 -9.06
CA LEU A 246 -12.06 -2.68 -8.00
C LEU A 246 -12.97 -1.51 -8.37
N LEU A 247 -12.83 -0.98 -9.59
CA LEU A 247 -13.60 0.19 -10.05
C LEU A 247 -15.06 -0.14 -10.42
N SER A 248 -15.44 -1.42 -10.44
CA SER A 248 -16.83 -1.86 -10.59
C SER A 248 -17.59 -1.89 -9.26
N LEU A 249 -16.89 -1.81 -8.13
CA LEU A 249 -17.49 -1.92 -6.81
C LEU A 249 -18.18 -0.62 -6.37
N PRO A 250 -19.28 -0.70 -5.61
CA PRO A 250 -20.01 0.49 -5.16
C PRO A 250 -19.24 1.30 -4.10
N VAL A 251 -18.36 0.65 -3.33
CA VAL A 251 -17.58 1.28 -2.27
C VAL A 251 -16.12 0.90 -2.40
N THR A 252 -15.24 1.90 -2.41
CA THR A 252 -13.78 1.73 -2.39
C THR A 252 -13.18 2.56 -1.27
N GLN A 253 -11.97 2.18 -0.84
CA GLN A 253 -11.21 2.90 0.18
C GLN A 253 -9.83 3.26 -0.39
N SER A 254 -9.30 4.42 -0.01
CA SER A 254 -8.00 4.87 -0.51
C SER A 254 -7.21 5.58 0.58
N ASP A 255 -5.89 5.41 0.49
CA ASP A 255 -4.92 6.05 1.37
C ASP A 255 -3.56 6.15 0.66
N GLU A 256 -2.63 6.97 1.16
CA GLU A 256 -1.28 7.06 0.60
C GLU A 256 -0.23 7.22 1.69
N THR A 257 0.98 6.75 1.39
CA THR A 257 2.16 6.90 2.26
C THR A 257 3.35 7.45 1.50
N PRO A 258 4.15 8.32 2.09
CA PRO A 258 5.36 8.80 1.44
C PRO A 258 6.38 7.67 1.26
N THR A 259 7.06 7.67 0.12
CA THR A 259 8.19 6.80 -0.17
C THR A 259 9.33 7.58 -0.81
N GLN A 260 10.55 7.13 -0.63
CA GLN A 260 11.71 7.73 -1.28
C GLN A 260 12.07 6.97 -2.54
N VAL A 261 12.25 7.70 -3.66
CA VAL A 261 12.74 7.17 -4.93
C VAL A 261 13.90 8.04 -5.41
N ILE A 262 15.12 7.52 -5.34
CA ILE A 262 16.34 8.33 -5.55
C ILE A 262 16.40 8.89 -6.97
N GLY A 263 16.09 8.07 -7.98
CA GLY A 263 16.20 8.45 -9.39
C GLY A 263 14.99 9.21 -9.95
N ASP A 264 13.98 9.53 -9.13
CA ASP A 264 12.74 10.19 -9.59
C ASP A 264 12.38 11.45 -8.78
N SER A 265 13.24 11.89 -7.91
CA SER A 265 13.02 13.13 -7.16
C SER A 265 13.64 14.33 -7.89
N ASP A 266 12.81 15.35 -8.19
CA ASP A 266 13.27 16.59 -8.83
C ASP A 266 14.11 17.48 -7.88
N ARG A 267 13.99 17.22 -6.59
CA ARG A 267 14.72 17.92 -5.51
C ARG A 267 15.10 16.93 -4.43
N PRO A 268 16.21 17.12 -3.69
CA PRO A 268 16.67 16.19 -2.65
C PRO A 268 15.63 15.82 -1.60
N ASN A 269 14.61 16.67 -1.36
CA ASN A 269 13.56 16.48 -0.36
C ASN A 269 12.17 16.30 -0.97
N SER A 270 12.04 16.09 -2.29
CA SER A 270 10.72 15.81 -2.88
C SER A 270 10.28 14.40 -2.49
N LYS A 271 9.05 14.30 -1.98
CA LYS A 271 8.45 13.03 -1.56
C LYS A 271 7.67 12.44 -2.72
N CYS A 272 7.98 11.20 -3.07
CA CYS A 272 7.10 10.34 -3.86
C CYS A 272 6.11 9.63 -2.94
N TYR A 273 5.06 9.05 -3.50
CA TYR A 273 4.02 8.40 -2.71
C TYR A 273 3.69 7.01 -3.27
N MET A 274 3.37 6.11 -2.36
CA MET A 274 2.70 4.86 -2.66
C MET A 274 1.23 5.03 -2.27
N TRP A 275 0.35 4.98 -3.26
CA TRP A 275 -1.09 5.02 -3.08
C TRP A 275 -1.61 3.60 -2.93
N VAL A 276 -2.67 3.45 -2.15
CA VAL A 276 -3.37 2.18 -1.98
C VAL A 276 -4.86 2.43 -2.21
N HIS A 277 -5.43 1.60 -3.06
CA HIS A 277 -6.85 1.61 -3.37
C HIS A 277 -7.38 0.20 -3.10
N CYS A 278 -8.42 0.05 -2.30
CA CYS A 278 -8.94 -1.26 -1.97
C CYS A 278 -10.47 -1.31 -1.98
N SER A 279 -11.00 -2.51 -2.10
CA SER A 279 -12.42 -2.78 -1.94
C SER A 279 -12.90 -2.38 -0.55
N GLY A 280 -14.16 -1.97 -0.45
CA GLY A 280 -14.80 -1.64 0.83
C GLY A 280 -14.74 -2.82 1.81
N GLU A 281 -14.70 -2.53 3.10
CA GLU A 281 -14.55 -3.55 4.18
C GLU A 281 -15.61 -4.67 4.11
N PHE A 282 -16.82 -4.34 3.66
CA PHE A 282 -17.95 -5.27 3.60
C PHE A 282 -17.99 -6.11 2.33
N TYR A 283 -17.18 -5.81 1.32
CA TYR A 283 -17.07 -6.58 0.09
C TYR A 283 -16.10 -7.75 0.27
N LYS A 284 -16.64 -8.95 0.58
CA LYS A 284 -15.86 -10.15 0.93
C LYS A 284 -15.72 -11.16 -0.23
N GLU A 285 -16.51 -11.03 -1.30
CA GLU A 285 -16.51 -12.03 -2.39
C GLU A 285 -15.23 -12.02 -3.23
N ARG A 286 -14.81 -10.85 -3.69
CA ARG A 286 -13.62 -10.64 -4.53
C ARG A 286 -12.83 -9.44 -4.04
N PRO A 287 -12.30 -9.48 -2.81
CA PRO A 287 -11.58 -8.34 -2.26
C PRO A 287 -10.31 -8.05 -3.08
N VAL A 288 -10.10 -6.77 -3.39
CA VAL A 288 -9.00 -6.28 -4.22
C VAL A 288 -8.24 -5.19 -3.49
N VAL A 289 -6.92 -5.22 -3.61
CA VAL A 289 -6.02 -4.13 -3.19
C VAL A 289 -5.09 -3.79 -4.35
N ILE A 290 -5.06 -2.53 -4.74
CA ILE A 290 -4.19 -1.99 -5.78
C ILE A 290 -3.24 -0.99 -5.14
N TYR A 291 -1.94 -1.17 -5.36
CA TYR A 291 -0.92 -0.17 -5.05
C TYR A 291 -0.52 0.56 -6.31
N GLU A 292 -0.31 1.85 -6.20
CA GLU A 292 0.13 2.69 -7.30
C GLU A 292 1.25 3.62 -6.86
N TYR A 293 2.38 3.60 -7.57
CA TYR A 293 3.47 4.53 -7.34
C TYR A 293 3.21 5.86 -8.06
N GLN A 294 3.39 6.98 -7.36
CA GLN A 294 3.24 8.32 -7.92
C GLN A 294 4.36 9.26 -7.49
N LYS A 295 4.84 10.07 -8.46
CA LYS A 295 5.81 11.12 -8.22
C LYS A 295 5.09 12.35 -7.68
N GLY A 296 4.99 12.46 -6.36
CA GLY A 296 4.28 13.56 -5.71
C GLY A 296 2.88 13.19 -5.23
N ARG A 297 2.19 14.17 -4.68
CA ARG A 297 0.87 14.05 -4.06
C ARG A 297 -0.15 14.92 -4.82
N ASP A 298 -0.01 15.00 -6.14
CA ASP A 298 -0.87 15.85 -6.96
C ASP A 298 -2.27 15.22 -7.11
N HIS A 299 -3.29 16.06 -7.10
CA HIS A 299 -4.68 15.63 -7.21
C HIS A 299 -5.04 15.03 -8.57
N GLU A 300 -4.24 15.25 -9.62
CA GLU A 300 -4.49 14.73 -10.97
C GLU A 300 -4.43 13.20 -11.01
N LYS A 301 -3.57 12.59 -10.18
CA LYS A 301 -3.36 11.15 -10.19
C LYS A 301 -4.55 10.35 -9.65
N PRO A 302 -5.10 10.65 -8.46
CA PRO A 302 -6.34 10.01 -8.06
C PRO A 302 -7.51 10.33 -9.00
N LEU A 303 -7.55 11.52 -9.63
CA LEU A 303 -8.55 11.82 -10.67
C LEU A 303 -8.44 10.89 -11.87
N GLU A 304 -7.22 10.58 -12.32
CA GLU A 304 -6.99 9.64 -13.41
C GLU A 304 -7.38 8.21 -13.01
N PHE A 305 -7.01 7.78 -11.82
CA PHE A 305 -7.36 6.45 -11.31
C PHE A 305 -8.87 6.24 -11.25
N TYR A 306 -9.62 7.21 -10.71
CA TYR A 306 -11.07 7.14 -10.49
C TYR A 306 -11.91 7.76 -11.61
N ARG A 307 -11.33 8.10 -12.77
CA ARG A 307 -12.02 8.82 -13.86
C ARG A 307 -13.40 8.27 -14.24
N ASN A 308 -13.53 6.95 -14.28
CA ASN A 308 -14.75 6.25 -14.68
C ASN A 308 -15.49 5.60 -13.50
N TYR A 309 -15.02 5.85 -12.28
CA TYR A 309 -15.63 5.28 -11.09
C TYR A 309 -16.97 5.95 -10.77
N LYS A 310 -17.92 5.14 -10.31
CA LYS A 310 -19.21 5.58 -9.79
C LYS A 310 -19.47 4.86 -8.49
N GLY A 311 -19.48 5.60 -7.39
CA GLY A 311 -19.68 5.00 -6.07
C GLY A 311 -19.13 5.88 -4.95
N VAL A 312 -18.97 5.28 -3.79
CA VAL A 312 -18.45 5.95 -2.60
C VAL A 312 -16.98 5.63 -2.42
N LEU A 313 -16.19 6.69 -2.24
CA LEU A 313 -14.75 6.60 -1.93
C LEU A 313 -14.53 7.03 -0.48
N VAL A 314 -14.12 6.08 0.37
CA VAL A 314 -13.80 6.36 1.78
C VAL A 314 -12.31 6.68 1.91
N THR A 315 -12.00 7.85 2.51
CA THR A 315 -10.62 8.34 2.59
C THR A 315 -10.35 9.03 3.93
N ASP A 316 -9.10 9.45 4.13
CA ASP A 316 -8.83 10.53 5.05
C ASP A 316 -9.40 11.85 4.52
N SER A 317 -9.38 12.89 5.31
CA SER A 317 -10.00 14.18 4.93
C SER A 317 -9.05 15.08 4.14
N LEU A 318 -8.20 14.53 3.28
CA LEU A 318 -7.30 15.33 2.45
C LEU A 318 -8.04 16.08 1.35
N ALA A 319 -7.57 17.29 1.10
CA ALA A 319 -8.18 18.17 0.11
C ALA A 319 -8.21 17.57 -1.31
N GLN A 320 -7.25 16.71 -1.65
CA GLN A 320 -7.19 16.03 -2.94
C GLN A 320 -8.40 15.13 -3.17
N TYR A 321 -8.83 14.38 -2.15
CA TYR A 321 -10.00 13.52 -2.25
C TYR A 321 -11.32 14.30 -2.35
N HIS A 322 -11.42 15.43 -1.65
CA HIS A 322 -12.57 16.32 -1.80
C HIS A 322 -12.68 16.98 -3.19
N LEU A 323 -11.57 17.01 -3.96
CA LEU A 323 -11.62 17.44 -5.36
C LEU A 323 -12.20 16.37 -6.28
N LEU A 324 -12.08 15.08 -5.92
CA LEU A 324 -12.69 13.99 -6.69
C LEU A 324 -14.21 14.11 -6.74
N ASP A 325 -14.83 14.31 -5.58
CA ASP A 325 -16.27 14.54 -5.42
C ASP A 325 -16.77 15.72 -6.30
N LYS A 326 -15.97 16.78 -6.39
CA LYS A 326 -16.32 17.98 -7.18
C LYS A 326 -16.09 17.82 -8.68
N LYS A 327 -15.10 17.01 -9.09
CA LYS A 327 -14.66 16.91 -10.50
C LYS A 327 -15.18 15.68 -11.21
N LEU A 328 -15.53 14.61 -10.49
CA LEU A 328 -16.00 13.35 -11.06
C LEU A 328 -17.49 13.14 -10.76
N PRO A 329 -18.36 13.33 -11.76
CA PRO A 329 -19.78 13.05 -11.58
C PRO A 329 -20.01 11.57 -11.21
N GLY A 330 -20.65 11.32 -10.08
CA GLY A 330 -20.95 9.97 -9.60
C GLY A 330 -20.00 9.43 -8.54
N VAL A 331 -18.95 10.15 -8.18
CA VAL A 331 -18.10 9.83 -7.02
C VAL A 331 -18.60 10.63 -5.81
N THR A 332 -18.88 9.95 -4.71
CA THR A 332 -19.17 10.57 -3.41
C THR A 332 -18.02 10.27 -2.46
N ASN A 333 -17.41 11.30 -1.86
CA ASN A 333 -16.38 11.11 -0.86
C ASN A 333 -16.99 10.92 0.53
N ALA A 334 -16.49 9.92 1.29
CA ALA A 334 -16.81 9.69 2.69
C ALA A 334 -15.54 9.81 3.54
N ASN A 335 -15.62 10.51 4.67
CA ASN A 335 -14.48 10.73 5.52
C ASN A 335 -14.42 9.73 6.67
N CYS A 336 -13.20 9.37 7.04
CA CYS A 336 -12.86 8.45 8.11
C CYS A 336 -13.09 9.06 9.50
N TRP A 337 -13.93 8.46 10.34
CA TRP A 337 -14.13 8.87 11.71
C TRP A 337 -12.91 8.63 12.62
N ALA A 338 -12.04 7.67 12.28
CA ALA A 338 -10.79 7.47 13.02
C ALA A 338 -9.87 8.70 12.91
N HIS A 339 -9.79 9.30 11.73
CA HIS A 339 -9.07 10.56 11.53
C HIS A 339 -9.71 11.72 12.28
N ALA A 340 -11.04 11.80 12.28
CA ALA A 340 -11.78 12.83 13.00
C ALA A 340 -11.52 12.80 14.52
N ARG A 341 -11.39 11.59 15.12
CA ARG A 341 -11.13 11.45 16.56
C ARG A 341 -9.68 11.70 16.99
N ARG A 342 -8.72 11.67 16.04
CA ARG A 342 -7.27 11.74 16.35
C ARG A 342 -6.89 12.99 17.16
N ALA A 343 -7.39 14.14 16.77
CA ALA A 343 -7.08 15.39 17.47
C ALA A 343 -7.51 15.35 18.96
N PHE A 344 -8.65 14.75 19.24
CA PHE A 344 -9.14 14.57 20.61
C PHE A 344 -8.31 13.55 21.39
N ALA A 345 -7.90 12.44 20.75
CA ALA A 345 -7.03 11.44 21.34
C ALA A 345 -5.66 12.02 21.70
N ASP A 346 -5.07 12.83 20.81
CA ASP A 346 -3.81 13.53 21.08
C ASP A 346 -3.92 14.50 22.27
N ALA A 347 -5.01 15.26 22.35
CA ALA A 347 -5.24 16.18 23.45
C ALA A 347 -5.35 15.43 24.79
N VAL A 348 -6.09 14.32 24.84
CA VAL A 348 -6.22 13.48 26.06
C VAL A 348 -4.88 12.84 26.43
N LYS A 349 -4.11 12.34 25.46
CA LYS A 349 -2.77 11.77 25.71
C LYS A 349 -1.80 12.82 26.29
N ALA A 350 -1.93 14.09 25.85
CA ALA A 350 -1.09 15.19 26.30
C ALA A 350 -1.51 15.78 27.66
N ALA A 351 -2.71 15.47 28.12
CA ALA A 351 -3.22 15.98 29.40
C ALA A 351 -2.41 15.45 30.60
N ASP A 352 -2.45 16.19 31.71
CA ASP A 352 -1.71 15.81 32.92
C ASP A 352 -2.36 14.58 33.57
N LYS A 353 -1.66 13.46 33.56
CA LYS A 353 -2.12 12.20 34.15
C LYS A 353 -2.22 12.23 35.68
N LYS A 354 -1.69 13.28 36.34
CA LYS A 354 -1.78 13.45 37.78
C LYS A 354 -3.17 13.91 38.24
N ASP A 355 -3.97 14.46 37.31
CA ASP A 355 -5.36 14.84 37.59
C ASP A 355 -6.32 14.09 36.64
N PRO A 356 -6.68 12.82 36.96
CA PRO A 356 -7.57 12.01 36.12
C PRO A 356 -8.99 12.58 36.00
N LEU A 357 -9.45 13.36 37.02
CA LEU A 357 -10.78 13.95 36.98
C LEU A 357 -10.87 15.11 35.98
N SER A 358 -9.85 15.95 35.91
CA SER A 358 -9.74 17.01 34.91
C SER A 358 -9.72 16.43 33.52
N VAL A 359 -8.97 15.34 33.27
CA VAL A 359 -8.93 14.66 31.98
C VAL A 359 -10.32 14.14 31.60
N LYS A 360 -11.03 13.46 32.50
CA LYS A 360 -12.37 12.90 32.23
C LYS A 360 -13.42 13.98 31.99
N ASN A 361 -13.27 15.15 32.58
CA ASN A 361 -14.18 16.28 32.37
C ASN A 361 -13.82 17.12 31.14
N SER A 362 -12.68 16.88 30.51
CA SER A 362 -12.26 17.63 29.33
C SER A 362 -13.18 17.43 28.11
N VAL A 363 -13.36 18.47 27.32
CA VAL A 363 -14.13 18.42 26.06
C VAL A 363 -13.58 17.35 25.12
N ALA A 364 -12.24 17.18 25.07
CA ALA A 364 -11.61 16.14 24.24
C ALA A 364 -12.02 14.73 24.67
N TYR A 365 -12.06 14.45 25.97
CA TYR A 365 -12.49 13.14 26.48
C TYR A 365 -13.97 12.88 26.22
N GLN A 366 -14.83 13.89 26.42
CA GLN A 366 -16.26 13.80 26.09
C GLN A 366 -16.48 13.51 24.59
N ALA A 367 -15.71 14.18 23.69
CA ALA A 367 -15.74 13.89 22.26
C ALA A 367 -15.40 12.42 21.98
N LEU A 368 -14.32 11.90 22.59
CA LEU A 368 -13.92 10.50 22.43
C LEU A 368 -14.99 9.53 22.90
N GLN A 369 -15.64 9.78 24.04
CA GLN A 369 -16.72 8.93 24.54
C GLN A 369 -17.91 8.88 23.58
N LYS A 370 -18.34 10.05 23.07
CA LYS A 370 -19.44 10.13 22.10
C LYS A 370 -19.11 9.37 20.81
N ILE A 371 -17.88 9.51 20.28
CA ILE A 371 -17.43 8.80 19.10
C ILE A 371 -17.30 7.30 19.36
N ALA A 372 -16.80 6.89 20.53
CA ALA A 372 -16.68 5.48 20.91
C ALA A 372 -18.04 4.76 20.90
N GLU A 373 -19.12 5.46 21.28
CA GLU A 373 -20.47 4.90 21.23
C GLU A 373 -20.91 4.56 19.79
N PHE A 374 -20.57 5.40 18.78
CA PHE A 374 -20.85 5.08 17.37
C PHE A 374 -20.15 3.80 16.97
N TYR A 375 -18.85 3.69 17.29
CA TYR A 375 -18.04 2.51 16.97
C TYR A 375 -18.53 1.25 17.65
N ARG A 376 -18.93 1.35 18.92
CA ARG A 376 -19.47 0.21 19.66
C ARG A 376 -20.71 -0.36 18.97
N ILE A 377 -21.67 0.51 18.63
CA ILE A 377 -22.89 0.10 17.94
C ILE A 377 -22.55 -0.42 16.54
N ASP A 378 -21.72 0.27 15.76
CA ASP A 378 -21.38 -0.14 14.39
C ASP A 378 -20.67 -1.50 14.35
N THR A 379 -19.86 -1.79 15.38
CA THR A 379 -19.20 -3.09 15.55
C THR A 379 -20.20 -4.23 15.76
N GLU A 380 -21.28 -4.00 16.53
CA GLU A 380 -22.36 -4.98 16.70
C GLU A 380 -23.09 -5.29 15.38
N LEU A 381 -23.09 -4.32 14.45
CA LEU A 381 -23.82 -4.42 13.18
C LEU A 381 -22.98 -5.03 12.04
N LYS A 382 -21.68 -5.30 12.22
CA LYS A 382 -20.77 -5.71 11.14
C LYS A 382 -21.19 -6.94 10.38
N GLU A 383 -21.76 -7.92 11.06
CA GLU A 383 -22.16 -9.19 10.43
C GLU A 383 -23.59 -9.18 9.85
N LEU A 384 -24.32 -8.07 10.01
CA LEU A 384 -25.65 -7.92 9.44
C LEU A 384 -25.58 -7.68 7.92
N PRO A 385 -26.61 -8.08 7.15
CA PRO A 385 -26.79 -7.65 5.78
C PRO A 385 -26.81 -6.11 5.65
N ALA A 386 -26.39 -5.57 4.51
CA ALA A 386 -26.30 -4.13 4.29
C ALA A 386 -27.60 -3.37 4.58
N THR A 387 -28.75 -3.91 4.17
CA THR A 387 -30.09 -3.34 4.41
C THR A 387 -30.43 -3.23 5.88
N ASP A 388 -30.15 -4.28 6.65
CA ASP A 388 -30.42 -4.33 8.07
C ASP A 388 -29.42 -3.43 8.84
N ARG A 389 -28.16 -3.44 8.42
CA ARG A 389 -27.11 -2.55 8.95
C ARG A 389 -27.50 -1.09 8.74
N LEU A 390 -27.96 -0.72 7.55
CA LEU A 390 -28.43 0.63 7.28
C LEU A 390 -29.61 1.01 8.17
N THR A 391 -30.62 0.15 8.30
CA THR A 391 -31.79 0.39 9.16
C THR A 391 -31.37 0.62 10.62
N GLN A 392 -30.48 -0.22 11.13
CA GLN A 392 -29.95 -0.06 12.49
C GLN A 392 -29.10 1.21 12.66
N ARG A 393 -28.28 1.57 11.66
CA ARG A 393 -27.54 2.83 11.66
C ARG A 393 -28.46 4.05 11.70
N GLN A 394 -29.55 4.04 10.92
CA GLN A 394 -30.51 5.15 10.89
C GLN A 394 -31.24 5.29 12.23
N THR A 395 -31.55 4.19 12.92
CA THR A 395 -32.32 4.23 14.19
C THR A 395 -31.44 4.42 15.41
N ARG A 396 -30.24 3.83 15.45
CA ARG A 396 -29.38 3.82 16.66
C ARG A 396 -28.19 4.77 16.59
N ILE A 397 -27.56 4.93 15.43
CA ILE A 397 -26.32 5.73 15.29
C ILE A 397 -26.60 7.15 14.85
N LYS A 398 -27.49 7.34 13.88
CA LYS A 398 -27.79 8.68 13.34
C LYS A 398 -28.19 9.71 14.39
N PRO A 399 -29.08 9.42 15.36
CA PRO A 399 -29.40 10.37 16.42
C PRO A 399 -28.18 10.78 17.25
N LEU A 400 -27.30 9.82 17.57
CA LEU A 400 -26.08 10.08 18.34
C LEU A 400 -25.09 10.94 17.54
N VAL A 401 -24.99 10.72 16.22
CA VAL A 401 -24.16 11.54 15.34
C VAL A 401 -24.69 12.95 15.24
N GLU A 402 -26.00 13.12 15.12
CA GLU A 402 -26.64 14.45 15.10
C GLU A 402 -26.44 15.20 16.42
N ASP A 403 -26.60 14.51 17.55
CA ASP A 403 -26.34 15.07 18.87
C ASP A 403 -24.85 15.43 19.06
N PHE A 404 -23.95 14.63 18.53
CA PHE A 404 -22.51 14.94 18.55
C PHE A 404 -22.21 16.24 17.80
N PHE A 405 -22.73 16.44 16.60
CA PHE A 405 -22.50 17.67 15.85
C PHE A 405 -23.16 18.89 16.49
N ALA A 406 -24.37 18.75 17.05
CA ALA A 406 -25.01 19.82 17.80
C ALA A 406 -24.16 20.23 19.02
N TRP A 407 -23.71 19.25 19.79
CA TRP A 407 -22.82 19.44 20.92
C TRP A 407 -21.48 20.08 20.49
N ALA A 408 -20.83 19.59 19.44
CA ALA A 408 -19.57 20.14 18.96
C ALA A 408 -19.67 21.62 18.55
N LYS A 409 -20.76 21.99 17.87
CA LYS A 409 -21.06 23.38 17.50
C LYS A 409 -21.29 24.25 18.73
N GLN A 410 -21.99 23.72 19.74
CA GLN A 410 -22.19 24.39 21.03
C GLN A 410 -20.86 24.68 21.74
N GLN A 411 -19.94 23.68 21.82
CA GLN A 411 -18.63 23.87 22.46
C GLN A 411 -17.80 24.98 21.80
N VAL A 412 -17.91 25.14 20.47
CA VAL A 412 -17.22 26.21 19.75
C VAL A 412 -17.91 27.56 20.01
N THR A 413 -19.24 27.60 20.01
CA THR A 413 -20.01 28.85 20.24
C THR A 413 -19.82 29.40 21.65
N GLU A 414 -19.77 28.51 22.65
CA GLU A 414 -19.55 28.87 24.05
C GLU A 414 -18.07 29.14 24.38
N CYS A 415 -17.18 29.09 23.38
CA CYS A 415 -15.72 29.25 23.57
C CYS A 415 -15.15 28.34 24.67
N ALA A 416 -15.70 27.13 24.83
CA ALA A 416 -15.33 26.19 25.88
C ALA A 416 -13.84 25.74 25.80
N VAL A 417 -13.24 25.88 24.61
CA VAL A 417 -11.81 25.56 24.37
C VAL A 417 -11.19 26.57 23.41
N PRO A 418 -9.88 26.88 23.56
CA PRO A 418 -9.17 27.76 22.62
C PRO A 418 -9.21 27.17 21.20
N PRO A 419 -9.56 27.95 20.15
CA PRO A 419 -9.68 27.45 18.77
C PRO A 419 -8.40 26.82 18.22
N LYS A 420 -7.24 27.27 18.68
CA LYS A 420 -5.92 26.80 18.24
C LYS A 420 -5.36 25.64 19.09
N SER A 421 -6.03 25.28 20.18
CA SER A 421 -5.69 24.06 20.95
C SER A 421 -5.96 22.81 20.11
N ARG A 422 -5.37 21.69 20.46
CA ARG A 422 -5.60 20.42 19.74
C ARG A 422 -7.09 20.02 19.76
N THR A 423 -7.77 20.23 20.90
CA THR A 423 -9.22 20.01 21.02
C THR A 423 -10.01 20.94 20.13
N GLY A 424 -9.69 22.25 20.11
CA GLY A 424 -10.36 23.23 19.25
C GLY A 424 -10.15 22.93 17.77
N GLN A 425 -8.96 22.51 17.36
CA GLN A 425 -8.69 22.02 16.01
C GLN A 425 -9.56 20.80 15.66
N GLY A 426 -9.72 19.86 16.58
CA GLY A 426 -10.59 18.70 16.41
C GLY A 426 -12.05 19.08 16.23
N LEU A 427 -12.59 19.98 17.07
CA LEU A 427 -13.96 20.49 16.94
C LEU A 427 -14.20 21.18 15.60
N ASN A 428 -13.31 22.10 15.22
CA ASN A 428 -13.42 22.80 13.95
C ASN A 428 -13.34 21.81 12.76
N PHE A 429 -12.46 20.83 12.82
CA PHE A 429 -12.33 19.81 11.79
C PHE A 429 -13.64 19.03 11.63
N VAL A 430 -14.21 18.46 12.69
CA VAL A 430 -15.44 17.65 12.57
C VAL A 430 -16.61 18.48 12.05
N ILE A 431 -16.75 19.74 12.51
CA ILE A 431 -17.80 20.64 12.05
C ILE A 431 -17.68 20.91 10.53
N HIS A 432 -16.48 21.20 10.04
CA HIS A 432 -16.26 21.46 8.61
C HIS A 432 -16.42 20.21 7.74
N GLN A 433 -16.19 19.03 8.30
CA GLN A 433 -16.28 17.74 7.61
C GLN A 433 -17.61 17.02 7.83
N GLU A 434 -18.60 17.66 8.48
CA GLU A 434 -19.88 17.05 8.88
C GLU A 434 -20.55 16.29 7.73
N ASN A 435 -20.67 16.90 6.54
CA ASN A 435 -21.33 16.29 5.40
C ASN A 435 -20.64 14.99 4.96
N TYR A 436 -19.31 14.97 4.94
CA TYR A 436 -18.53 13.81 4.53
C TYR A 436 -18.50 12.72 5.63
N LEU A 437 -18.50 13.12 6.90
CA LEU A 437 -18.51 12.19 8.03
C LEU A 437 -19.88 11.51 8.21
N LYS A 438 -20.96 12.08 7.67
CA LYS A 438 -22.31 11.50 7.70
C LYS A 438 -22.58 10.53 6.55
N VAL A 439 -21.72 10.45 5.52
CA VAL A 439 -21.97 9.62 4.33
C VAL A 439 -22.14 8.13 4.69
N PHE A 440 -21.43 7.60 5.69
CA PHE A 440 -21.58 6.20 6.10
C PHE A 440 -23.00 5.84 6.60
N LEU A 441 -23.82 6.82 6.92
CA LEU A 441 -25.22 6.66 7.30
C LEU A 441 -26.15 6.49 6.09
N THR A 442 -25.69 6.69 4.86
CA THR A 442 -26.52 6.64 3.65
C THR A 442 -26.62 5.24 3.05
N ASP A 443 -25.65 4.38 3.33
CA ASP A 443 -25.62 3.00 2.83
C ASP A 443 -24.96 2.06 3.87
N GLY A 444 -25.48 0.84 3.98
CA GLY A 444 -24.96 -0.14 4.92
C GLY A 444 -23.56 -0.64 4.57
N ASP A 445 -23.16 -0.61 3.31
CA ASP A 445 -21.84 -1.08 2.85
C ASP A 445 -20.73 -0.02 2.94
N ILE A 446 -21.07 1.21 3.31
CA ILE A 446 -20.06 2.25 3.55
C ILE A 446 -19.49 2.07 4.97
N PRO A 447 -18.19 1.79 5.15
CA PRO A 447 -17.60 1.68 6.47
C PRO A 447 -17.50 3.03 7.17
N ILE A 448 -17.54 3.01 8.51
CA ILE A 448 -17.39 4.20 9.34
C ILE A 448 -15.98 4.82 9.28
N ASP A 449 -15.00 4.00 8.93
CA ASP A 449 -13.60 4.42 8.84
C ASP A 449 -12.84 3.82 7.66
N ASN A 450 -11.60 4.26 7.48
CA ASN A 450 -10.72 3.85 6.39
C ASN A 450 -9.75 2.71 6.79
N SER A 451 -10.08 1.91 7.79
CA SER A 451 -9.19 0.89 8.36
C SER A 451 -8.70 -0.16 7.37
N ALA A 452 -9.46 -0.47 6.30
CA ALA A 452 -9.04 -1.46 5.33
C ALA A 452 -7.84 -0.98 4.51
N SER A 453 -7.86 0.28 4.04
CA SER A 453 -6.73 0.87 3.32
C SER A 453 -5.51 1.07 4.24
N GLU A 454 -5.73 1.46 5.48
CA GLU A 454 -4.66 1.60 6.48
C GLU A 454 -3.98 0.25 6.79
N ARG A 455 -4.75 -0.84 6.89
CA ARG A 455 -4.19 -2.20 7.02
C ARG A 455 -3.38 -2.61 5.79
N ALA A 456 -3.87 -2.30 4.60
CA ALA A 456 -3.16 -2.58 3.35
C ALA A 456 -1.84 -1.79 3.29
N ILE A 457 -1.88 -0.48 3.55
CA ILE A 457 -0.68 0.38 3.53
C ILE A 457 0.40 -0.08 4.53
N ARG A 458 -0.01 -0.67 5.67
CA ARG A 458 0.90 -1.17 6.70
C ARG A 458 1.90 -2.20 6.16
N THR A 459 1.48 -3.10 5.27
CA THR A 459 2.38 -4.08 4.66
C THR A 459 3.52 -3.40 3.90
N PHE A 460 3.21 -2.38 3.13
CA PHE A 460 4.21 -1.58 2.44
C PHE A 460 5.14 -0.83 3.42
N CYS A 461 4.57 -0.20 4.45
CA CYS A 461 5.35 0.53 5.46
C CYS A 461 6.33 -0.37 6.22
N ILE A 462 5.92 -1.61 6.58
CA ILE A 462 6.81 -2.60 7.20
C ILE A 462 7.96 -2.95 6.25
N GLY A 463 7.66 -3.22 4.98
CA GLY A 463 8.67 -3.48 3.96
C GLY A 463 9.62 -2.30 3.81
N LYS A 464 9.08 -1.08 3.73
CA LYS A 464 9.86 0.16 3.63
C LYS A 464 10.86 0.31 4.77
N LYS A 465 10.52 0.00 6.00
CA LYS A 465 11.46 0.03 7.14
C LYS A 465 12.67 -0.89 6.95
N ASN A 466 12.53 -1.97 6.19
CA ASN A 466 13.62 -2.92 5.93
C ASN A 466 14.49 -2.56 4.73
N TRP A 467 13.91 -2.01 3.65
CA TRP A 467 14.64 -1.70 2.41
C TRP A 467 14.82 -0.20 2.17
N MET A 468 14.24 0.67 2.98
CA MET A 468 14.39 2.13 3.09
C MET A 468 13.87 2.92 1.87
N PHE A 469 14.34 2.67 0.65
CA PHE A 469 14.06 3.45 -0.55
C PHE A 469 14.04 2.59 -1.83
N HIS A 470 13.53 3.15 -2.92
CA HIS A 470 13.66 2.64 -4.27
C HIS A 470 14.72 3.41 -5.05
N ASN A 471 15.51 2.73 -5.88
CA ASN A 471 16.51 3.40 -6.72
C ASN A 471 15.87 4.10 -7.92
N THR A 472 14.79 3.56 -8.47
CA THR A 472 14.18 4.05 -9.71
C THR A 472 12.65 4.02 -9.63
N ALA A 473 11.99 4.88 -10.42
CA ALA A 473 10.54 4.87 -10.62
C ALA A 473 10.02 3.50 -11.11
N LYS A 474 10.74 2.85 -12.05
CA LYS A 474 10.39 1.50 -12.52
C LYS A 474 10.42 0.47 -11.41
N GLY A 475 11.40 0.54 -10.51
CA GLY A 475 11.48 -0.33 -9.33
C GLY A 475 10.35 -0.08 -8.33
N ALA A 476 9.95 1.17 -8.14
CA ALA A 476 8.80 1.53 -7.31
C ALA A 476 7.48 1.05 -7.93
N GLY A 477 7.28 1.27 -9.24
CA GLY A 477 6.13 0.77 -9.98
C GLY A 477 6.03 -0.76 -9.96
N ALA A 478 7.14 -1.47 -10.21
CA ALA A 478 7.19 -2.93 -10.12
C ALA A 478 6.81 -3.42 -8.69
N SER A 479 7.27 -2.70 -7.66
CA SER A 479 6.90 -3.03 -6.27
C SER A 479 5.42 -2.82 -6.03
N ALA A 480 4.82 -1.77 -6.56
CA ALA A 480 3.38 -1.52 -6.46
C ALA A 480 2.57 -2.69 -7.06
N LEU A 481 2.94 -3.14 -8.28
CA LEU A 481 2.27 -4.27 -8.93
C LEU A 481 2.40 -5.56 -8.12
N VAL A 482 3.58 -5.87 -7.59
CA VAL A 482 3.78 -7.08 -6.78
C VAL A 482 3.02 -7.02 -5.45
N TYR A 483 2.99 -5.87 -4.77
CA TYR A 483 2.16 -5.69 -3.58
C TYR A 483 0.68 -5.85 -3.90
N SER A 484 0.21 -5.31 -5.02
CA SER A 484 -1.19 -5.47 -5.46
C SER A 484 -1.57 -6.95 -5.58
N ILE A 485 -0.74 -7.73 -6.25
CA ILE A 485 -0.97 -9.17 -6.42
C ILE A 485 -0.90 -9.90 -5.07
N SER A 486 0.14 -9.66 -4.27
CA SER A 486 0.35 -10.38 -3.01
C SER A 486 -0.73 -10.09 -1.97
N GLU A 487 -1.11 -8.83 -1.81
CA GLU A 487 -2.13 -8.45 -0.82
C GLU A 487 -3.53 -8.90 -1.26
N THR A 488 -3.87 -8.77 -2.55
CA THR A 488 -5.11 -9.32 -3.08
C THR A 488 -5.17 -10.85 -2.91
N ALA A 489 -4.08 -11.55 -3.20
CA ALA A 489 -4.01 -12.99 -2.98
C ALA A 489 -4.28 -13.37 -1.51
N LYS A 490 -3.69 -12.64 -0.56
CA LYS A 490 -3.91 -12.88 0.88
C LYS A 490 -5.37 -12.69 1.28
N LEU A 491 -6.03 -11.65 0.77
CA LEU A 491 -7.44 -11.36 1.03
C LEU A 491 -8.37 -12.44 0.45
N ASN A 492 -7.99 -13.05 -0.67
CA ASN A 492 -8.69 -14.17 -1.29
C ASN A 492 -8.26 -15.54 -0.74
N ASN A 493 -7.67 -15.59 0.45
CA ASN A 493 -7.24 -16.82 1.13
C ASN A 493 -6.26 -17.67 0.32
N LEU A 494 -5.43 -17.06 -0.50
CA LEU A 494 -4.38 -17.74 -1.24
C LEU A 494 -3.05 -17.74 -0.46
N ARG A 495 -2.17 -18.66 -0.85
CA ARG A 495 -0.78 -18.76 -0.40
C ARG A 495 0.12 -18.02 -1.40
N PRO A 496 0.69 -16.85 -1.08
CA PRO A 496 1.31 -15.97 -2.08
C PRO A 496 2.43 -16.64 -2.90
N TYR A 497 3.30 -17.44 -2.27
CA TYR A 497 4.36 -18.14 -2.99
C TYR A 497 3.80 -19.05 -4.10
N TYR A 498 2.84 -19.92 -3.77
CA TYR A 498 2.27 -20.87 -4.73
C TYR A 498 1.46 -20.14 -5.80
N TYR A 499 0.77 -19.08 -5.41
CA TYR A 499 0.04 -18.24 -6.36
C TYR A 499 0.97 -17.51 -7.33
N PHE A 500 2.06 -16.89 -6.85
CA PHE A 500 3.08 -16.32 -7.73
C PHE A 500 3.68 -17.37 -8.66
N ARG A 501 4.03 -18.56 -8.14
CA ARG A 501 4.55 -19.64 -8.97
C ARG A 501 3.58 -20.02 -10.07
N TYR A 502 2.31 -20.15 -9.75
CA TYR A 502 1.25 -20.49 -10.70
C TYR A 502 1.10 -19.43 -11.79
N ILE A 503 0.86 -18.17 -11.43
CA ILE A 503 0.68 -17.11 -12.43
C ILE A 503 1.92 -16.87 -13.29
N LEU A 504 3.12 -16.98 -12.72
CA LEU A 504 4.38 -16.88 -13.48
C LEU A 504 4.60 -18.07 -14.43
N THR A 505 3.97 -19.20 -14.17
CA THR A 505 3.98 -20.38 -15.06
C THR A 505 2.97 -20.21 -16.20
N GLU A 506 1.79 -19.67 -15.92
CA GLU A 506 0.69 -19.59 -16.88
C GLU A 506 0.76 -18.34 -17.78
N LEU A 507 1.05 -17.17 -17.22
CA LEU A 507 1.08 -15.91 -17.98
C LEU A 507 1.96 -15.95 -19.24
N PRO A 508 3.18 -16.54 -19.24
CA PRO A 508 3.98 -16.65 -20.45
C PRO A 508 3.32 -17.45 -21.57
N LYS A 509 2.45 -18.41 -21.25
CA LYS A 509 1.74 -19.23 -22.23
C LYS A 509 0.70 -18.41 -23.00
N TYR A 510 0.02 -17.49 -22.29
CA TYR A 510 -1.07 -16.67 -22.82
C TYR A 510 -0.63 -15.32 -23.38
N CYS A 511 0.64 -14.96 -23.18
CA CYS A 511 1.22 -13.72 -23.68
C CYS A 511 1.65 -13.88 -25.15
N ASP A 512 1.17 -13.01 -26.04
CA ASP A 512 1.61 -12.98 -27.44
C ASP A 512 3.04 -12.41 -27.58
N GLU A 513 3.54 -12.30 -28.82
CA GLU A 513 4.87 -11.73 -29.09
C GLU A 513 4.96 -10.24 -28.77
N LYS A 514 3.85 -9.54 -28.78
CA LYS A 514 3.76 -8.10 -28.48
C LYS A 514 3.56 -7.82 -26.98
N GLY A 515 3.35 -8.86 -26.17
CA GLY A 515 3.12 -8.71 -24.72
C GLY A 515 1.64 -8.65 -24.34
N ASN A 516 0.70 -8.77 -25.29
CA ASN A 516 -0.72 -8.77 -24.95
C ASN A 516 -1.13 -10.14 -24.41
N ILE A 517 -2.06 -10.13 -23.46
CA ILE A 517 -2.62 -11.33 -22.86
C ILE A 517 -4.14 -11.31 -23.11
N ASP A 518 -4.67 -12.46 -23.50
CA ASP A 518 -6.11 -12.65 -23.70
C ASP A 518 -6.88 -12.36 -22.39
N PRO A 519 -7.85 -11.42 -22.37
CA PRO A 519 -8.62 -11.09 -21.19
C PRO A 519 -9.34 -12.28 -20.55
N GLU A 520 -9.89 -13.20 -21.35
CA GLU A 520 -10.57 -14.41 -20.82
C GLU A 520 -9.58 -15.31 -20.07
N LYS A 521 -8.33 -15.38 -20.55
CA LYS A 521 -7.25 -16.13 -19.87
C LYS A 521 -6.79 -15.45 -18.60
N LEU A 522 -6.78 -14.11 -18.56
CA LEU A 522 -6.50 -13.36 -17.33
C LEU A 522 -7.54 -13.66 -16.26
N ASP A 523 -8.82 -13.70 -16.62
CA ASP A 523 -9.90 -13.98 -15.66
C ASP A 523 -9.77 -15.35 -14.98
N GLN A 524 -9.25 -16.37 -15.69
CA GLN A 524 -8.97 -17.69 -15.13
C GLN A 524 -7.81 -17.70 -14.12
N LEU A 525 -6.96 -16.68 -14.15
CA LEU A 525 -5.81 -16.55 -13.26
C LEU A 525 -6.06 -15.60 -12.08
N MET A 526 -7.17 -14.87 -12.05
CA MET A 526 -7.47 -13.90 -11.01
C MET A 526 -7.49 -14.55 -9.61
N PRO A 527 -7.17 -13.81 -8.53
CA PRO A 527 -7.11 -14.35 -7.17
C PRO A 527 -8.42 -15.00 -6.68
N TRP A 528 -9.53 -14.65 -7.29
CA TRP A 528 -10.86 -15.18 -6.99
C TRP A 528 -11.34 -16.27 -7.97
N ALA A 529 -10.53 -16.66 -8.96
CA ALA A 529 -10.92 -17.67 -9.93
C ALA A 529 -11.13 -19.05 -9.27
N GLU A 530 -12.15 -19.78 -9.72
CA GLU A 530 -12.50 -21.09 -9.17
C GLU A 530 -11.49 -22.16 -9.59
N GLU A 531 -10.91 -22.02 -10.78
CA GLU A 531 -9.98 -22.98 -11.39
C GLU A 531 -8.57 -22.96 -10.81
N LEU A 532 -8.28 -22.10 -9.84
CA LEU A 532 -6.95 -22.03 -9.22
C LEU A 532 -6.59 -23.37 -8.56
N PRO A 533 -5.35 -23.87 -8.75
CA PRO A 533 -4.87 -25.08 -8.12
C PRO A 533 -5.05 -25.07 -6.59
N GLU A 534 -5.36 -26.23 -6.03
CA GLU A 534 -5.58 -26.36 -4.57
C GLU A 534 -4.35 -25.91 -3.76
N GLU A 535 -3.14 -26.14 -4.27
CA GLU A 535 -1.90 -25.69 -3.64
C GLU A 535 -1.82 -24.18 -3.46
N CYS A 536 -2.50 -23.40 -4.31
CA CYS A 536 -2.57 -21.95 -4.18
C CYS A 536 -3.45 -21.51 -3.01
N ARG A 537 -4.36 -22.36 -2.54
CA ARG A 537 -5.32 -22.04 -1.47
C ARG A 537 -4.72 -22.33 -0.09
N LYS A 538 -5.07 -21.52 0.88
CA LYS A 538 -4.74 -21.85 2.28
C LYS A 538 -5.51 -23.09 2.69
N PRO A 539 -4.87 -24.04 3.40
CA PRO A 539 -5.59 -25.18 3.95
C PRO A 539 -6.72 -24.67 4.86
N ARG A 540 -7.92 -25.23 4.68
CA ARG A 540 -9.03 -24.94 5.59
C ARG A 540 -8.60 -25.44 6.97
N ARG A 541 -8.52 -24.55 7.96
CA ARG A 541 -8.40 -24.99 9.35
C ARG A 541 -9.69 -25.71 9.69
N SER A 542 -9.59 -27.03 9.90
CA SER A 542 -10.66 -27.86 10.42
C SER A 542 -11.01 -27.43 11.83
#